data_9c5cb8ee3ba02f0d747e37f89390ac04
#
_entry.id   9c5cb8ee3ba02f0d747e37f89390ac04
#
_cell.length_a   1.000
_cell.length_b   1.000
_cell.length_c   1.000
_cell.angle_alpha   90.00
_cell.angle_beta   90.00
_cell.angle_gamma   90.00
#
_symmetry.space_group_name_H-M   'P 1'
#
loop_
_entity.id
_entity.type
_entity.pdbx_description
1 polymer ?
#
loop_
_entity_poly.entity_id
_entity_poly.type
_entity_poly.pdbx_seq_one_letter_code
_entity_poly.pdbx_strand_id
1 'polypeptide(L)'
;MATVLLVDDDVDLVEMNRAVLEHRGHTVLAAYSAAEARQVLASARPDIAVLDIMMESVTAGFDLARDIHESHPHMPMVVLSGVHEAMGVPFRFQPDEAWLPVLKFLDKPVAPGTLAEEVEAVLRLIKE
;
A
#
# COMPACT_ATOMS: atom_id res chain seq x y z
N MET A 1 1.08 -13.00 -11.97
CA MET A 1 1.48 -11.63 -12.30
C MET A 1 0.36 -10.66 -11.95
N ALA A 2 0.72 -9.56 -11.35
CA ALA A 2 -0.25 -8.60 -10.87
C ALA A 2 0.21 -7.18 -11.15
N THR A 3 -0.72 -6.24 -11.13
CA THR A 3 -0.40 -4.81 -11.20
C THR A 3 -0.45 -4.24 -9.79
N VAL A 4 0.66 -3.69 -9.35
CA VAL A 4 0.85 -3.19 -7.99
C VAL A 4 1.01 -1.69 -8.02
N LEU A 5 0.19 -0.97 -7.26
CA LEU A 5 0.36 0.46 -7.08
C LEU A 5 1.22 0.69 -5.83
N LEU A 6 2.36 1.35 -6.00
CA LEU A 6 3.22 1.73 -4.87
C LEU A 6 3.07 3.22 -4.62
N VAL A 7 2.70 3.59 -3.40
CA VAL A 7 2.50 4.99 -3.02
C VAL A 7 3.39 5.30 -1.82
N ASP A 8 4.40 6.14 -2.03
CA ASP A 8 5.35 6.54 -0.99
C ASP A 8 6.07 7.78 -1.49
N ASP A 9 6.30 8.76 -0.63
CA ASP A 9 7.02 9.97 -1.03
C ASP A 9 8.54 9.78 -1.04
N ASP A 10 9.03 8.66 -0.57
CA ASP A 10 10.44 8.30 -0.65
C ASP A 10 10.71 7.64 -2.00
N VAL A 11 11.22 8.42 -2.94
CA VAL A 11 11.46 7.95 -4.31
C VAL A 11 12.40 6.76 -4.35
N ASP A 12 13.46 6.78 -3.54
CA ASP A 12 14.43 5.68 -3.54
C ASP A 12 13.79 4.39 -3.07
N LEU A 13 12.96 4.47 -2.03
CA LEU A 13 12.28 3.30 -1.51
C LEU A 13 11.30 2.73 -2.53
N VAL A 14 10.57 3.60 -3.21
CA VAL A 14 9.66 3.16 -4.28
C VAL A 14 10.44 2.42 -5.37
N GLU A 15 11.58 2.98 -5.80
CA GLU A 15 12.36 2.35 -6.85
C GLU A 15 12.94 1.02 -6.43
N MET A 16 13.38 0.89 -5.18
CA MET A 16 13.88 -0.39 -4.67
C MET A 16 12.79 -1.44 -4.67
N ASN A 17 11.61 -1.10 -4.17
CA ASN A 17 10.48 -2.03 -4.13
C ASN A 17 10.01 -2.36 -5.53
N ARG A 18 9.99 -1.38 -6.41
CA ARG A 18 9.59 -1.57 -7.79
C ARG A 18 10.50 -2.59 -8.49
N ALA A 19 11.81 -2.44 -8.31
CA ALA A 19 12.77 -3.33 -8.96
C ALA A 19 12.54 -4.78 -8.56
N VAL A 20 12.30 -5.03 -7.27
CA VAL A 20 12.07 -6.39 -6.80
C VAL A 20 10.75 -6.94 -7.34
N LEU A 21 9.70 -6.14 -7.28
CA LEU A 21 8.39 -6.59 -7.77
C LEU A 21 8.41 -6.87 -9.27
N GLU A 22 9.07 -6.00 -10.04
CA GLU A 22 9.17 -6.22 -11.48
C GLU A 22 10.01 -7.45 -11.82
N HIS A 23 11.06 -7.68 -11.04
CA HIS A 23 11.88 -8.87 -11.21
C HIS A 23 11.05 -10.14 -10.97
N ARG A 24 10.05 -10.07 -10.12
CA ARG A 24 9.18 -11.20 -9.82
C ARG A 24 7.99 -11.30 -10.80
N GLY A 25 7.96 -10.47 -11.82
CA GLY A 25 6.99 -10.57 -12.89
C GLY A 25 5.76 -9.68 -12.75
N HIS A 26 5.76 -8.77 -11.77
CA HIS A 26 4.62 -7.86 -11.59
C HIS A 26 4.83 -6.57 -12.36
N THR A 27 3.73 -5.91 -12.70
CA THR A 27 3.75 -4.56 -13.24
C THR A 27 3.57 -3.57 -12.09
N VAL A 28 4.38 -2.52 -12.07
CA VAL A 28 4.34 -1.54 -10.97
C VAL A 28 3.93 -0.18 -11.50
N LEU A 29 2.94 0.41 -10.84
CA LEU A 29 2.55 1.79 -11.04
C LEU A 29 3.02 2.55 -9.80
N ALA A 30 3.76 3.63 -9.98
CA ALA A 30 4.34 4.37 -8.87
C ALA A 30 3.64 5.71 -8.71
N ALA A 31 3.41 6.10 -7.47
CA ALA A 31 2.91 7.42 -7.12
C ALA A 31 3.66 7.91 -5.90
N TYR A 32 4.05 9.18 -5.91
CA TYR A 32 4.90 9.73 -4.86
C TYR A 32 4.14 10.66 -3.92
N SER A 33 2.82 10.68 -4.06
CA SER A 33 1.94 11.45 -3.19
C SER A 33 0.53 10.88 -3.30
N ALA A 34 -0.32 11.26 -2.37
CA ALA A 34 -1.72 10.86 -2.41
C ALA A 34 -2.42 11.40 -3.66
N ALA A 35 -2.09 12.63 -4.06
CA ALA A 35 -2.68 13.23 -5.25
C ALA A 35 -2.30 12.44 -6.50
N GLU A 36 -1.03 12.05 -6.63
CA GLU A 36 -0.60 11.24 -7.76
C GLU A 36 -1.27 9.88 -7.77
N ALA A 37 -1.43 9.28 -6.60
CA ALA A 37 -2.11 7.99 -6.50
C ALA A 37 -3.55 8.08 -7.00
N ARG A 38 -4.24 9.16 -6.65
CA ARG A 38 -5.61 9.35 -7.12
C ARG A 38 -5.67 9.53 -8.63
N GLN A 39 -4.67 10.19 -9.21
CA GLN A 39 -4.59 10.33 -10.66
C GLN A 39 -4.39 8.98 -11.34
N VAL A 40 -3.51 8.15 -10.79
CA VAL A 40 -3.28 6.81 -11.32
C VAL A 40 -4.56 5.99 -11.26
N LEU A 41 -5.26 6.06 -10.13
CA LEU A 41 -6.48 5.29 -9.93
C LEU A 41 -7.63 5.76 -10.83
N ALA A 42 -7.57 6.99 -11.31
CA ALA A 42 -8.58 7.50 -12.23
C ALA A 42 -8.48 6.83 -13.61
N SER A 43 -7.31 6.32 -13.96
CA SER A 43 -7.09 5.77 -15.30
C SER A 43 -6.62 4.31 -15.31
N ALA A 44 -6.37 3.72 -14.14
CA ALA A 44 -5.87 2.35 -14.05
C ALA A 44 -6.51 1.62 -12.89
N ARG A 45 -6.54 0.29 -12.98
CA ARG A 45 -7.07 -0.55 -11.91
C ARG A 45 -5.99 -1.53 -11.46
N PRO A 46 -5.17 -1.16 -10.49
CA PRO A 46 -4.21 -2.12 -9.94
C PRO A 46 -4.92 -3.24 -9.22
N ASP A 47 -4.23 -4.35 -9.08
CA ASP A 47 -4.76 -5.50 -8.34
C ASP A 47 -4.58 -5.34 -6.84
N ILE A 48 -3.61 -4.54 -6.43
CA ILE A 48 -3.28 -4.31 -5.02
C ILE A 48 -2.57 -2.95 -4.91
N ALA A 49 -2.78 -2.27 -3.80
CA ALA A 49 -2.10 -1.02 -3.51
C ALA A 49 -1.22 -1.19 -2.28
N VAL A 50 0.00 -0.66 -2.34
CA VAL A 50 0.92 -0.59 -1.21
C VAL A 50 1.08 0.88 -0.85
N LEU A 51 0.67 1.26 0.34
CA LEU A 51 0.59 2.65 0.76
C LEU A 51 1.50 2.91 1.95
N ASP A 52 2.29 3.98 1.88
CA ASP A 52 2.95 4.51 3.07
C ASP A 52 1.96 5.43 3.78
N ILE A 53 1.71 5.15 5.05
CA ILE A 53 0.73 5.93 5.81
C ILE A 53 1.27 7.31 6.15
N MET A 54 2.59 7.47 6.23
CA MET A 54 3.22 8.74 6.57
C MET A 54 3.85 9.39 5.35
N MET A 55 3.01 9.99 4.51
CA MET A 55 3.50 10.73 3.35
C MET A 55 3.60 12.22 3.68
N GLU A 56 2.77 13.06 3.05
CA GLU A 56 2.79 14.50 3.30
C GLU A 56 2.35 14.79 4.73
N SER A 57 1.47 13.96 5.27
CA SER A 57 1.00 14.07 6.65
C SER A 57 0.50 12.70 7.09
N VAL A 58 0.30 12.55 8.40
CA VAL A 58 -0.25 11.31 8.95
C VAL A 58 -1.62 11.01 8.36
N THR A 59 -2.43 12.06 8.15
CA THR A 59 -3.79 11.88 7.65
C THR A 59 -3.85 11.59 6.16
N ALA A 60 -2.87 12.04 5.39
CA ALA A 60 -2.91 11.86 3.93
C ALA A 60 -2.97 10.39 3.54
N GLY A 61 -2.18 9.54 4.20
CA GLY A 61 -2.18 8.11 3.93
C GLY A 61 -3.48 7.44 4.30
N PHE A 62 -4.03 7.79 5.46
CA PHE A 62 -5.31 7.25 5.90
C PHE A 62 -6.46 7.70 4.99
N ASP A 63 -6.46 8.97 4.60
CA ASP A 63 -7.49 9.50 3.71
C ASP A 63 -7.45 8.78 2.36
N LEU A 64 -6.24 8.54 1.85
CA LEU A 64 -6.10 7.83 0.59
C LEU A 64 -6.61 6.39 0.71
N ALA A 65 -6.27 5.71 1.79
CA ALA A 65 -6.74 4.35 2.02
C ALA A 65 -8.27 4.29 2.07
N ARG A 66 -8.87 5.26 2.73
CA ARG A 66 -10.33 5.34 2.80
C ARG A 66 -10.94 5.56 1.43
N ASP A 67 -10.35 6.49 0.65
CA ASP A 67 -10.85 6.77 -0.70
C ASP A 67 -10.75 5.55 -1.59
N ILE A 68 -9.66 4.81 -1.50
CA ILE A 68 -9.49 3.59 -2.27
C ILE A 68 -10.53 2.56 -1.87
N HIS A 69 -10.75 2.40 -0.58
CA HIS A 69 -11.71 1.43 -0.10
C HIS A 69 -13.14 1.78 -0.56
N GLU A 70 -13.47 3.07 -0.60
CA GLU A 70 -14.79 3.50 -1.03
C GLU A 70 -15.00 3.33 -2.52
N SER A 71 -13.96 3.63 -3.32
CA SER A 71 -14.10 3.56 -4.78
C SER A 71 -13.77 2.18 -5.34
N HIS A 72 -12.95 1.40 -4.63
CA HIS A 72 -12.52 0.07 -5.05
C HIS A 72 -12.62 -0.89 -3.86
N PRO A 73 -13.84 -1.23 -3.42
CA PRO A 73 -14.00 -1.94 -2.14
C PRO A 73 -13.37 -3.33 -2.09
N HIS A 74 -13.06 -3.91 -3.24
CA HIS A 74 -12.44 -5.23 -3.25
C HIS A 74 -10.94 -5.21 -3.50
N MET A 75 -10.35 -4.02 -3.65
CA MET A 75 -8.91 -3.92 -3.86
C MET A 75 -8.19 -4.10 -2.54
N PRO A 76 -7.30 -5.09 -2.41
CA PRO A 76 -6.53 -5.25 -1.19
C PRO A 76 -5.48 -4.14 -1.08
N MET A 77 -5.16 -3.78 0.16
CA MET A 77 -4.16 -2.77 0.45
C MET A 77 -3.19 -3.28 1.48
N VAL A 78 -1.90 -3.03 1.24
CA VAL A 78 -0.85 -3.26 2.21
C VAL A 78 -0.39 -1.89 2.67
N VAL A 79 -0.50 -1.62 3.96
CA VAL A 79 -0.18 -0.32 4.54
C VAL A 79 1.13 -0.43 5.30
N LEU A 80 2.11 0.38 4.91
CA LEU A 80 3.40 0.45 5.59
C LEU A 80 3.35 1.56 6.61
N SER A 81 3.68 1.24 7.85
CA SER A 81 3.51 2.18 8.95
C SER A 81 4.72 2.23 9.85
N GLY A 82 5.29 3.42 10.02
CA GLY A 82 6.26 3.68 11.07
C GLY A 82 5.64 4.48 12.22
N VAL A 83 4.35 4.77 12.10
CA VAL A 83 3.66 5.63 13.06
C VAL A 83 3.66 5.02 14.45
N HIS A 84 3.46 3.73 14.51
CA HIS A 84 3.40 2.99 15.77
C HIS A 84 4.65 3.22 16.60
N GLU A 85 5.82 3.07 15.97
CA GLU A 85 7.08 3.27 16.66
C GLU A 85 7.39 4.74 16.88
N ALA A 86 7.15 5.56 15.86
CA ALA A 86 7.51 6.97 15.89
C ALA A 86 6.77 7.72 16.99
N MET A 87 5.55 7.34 17.28
CA MET A 87 4.75 8.02 18.28
C MET A 87 4.88 7.41 19.66
N GLY A 88 5.51 6.26 19.77
CA GLY A 88 5.70 5.60 21.05
C GLY A 88 4.40 5.17 21.70
N VAL A 89 3.32 5.13 20.97
CA VAL A 89 2.03 4.68 21.46
C VAL A 89 1.54 3.56 20.58
N PRO A 90 0.82 2.63 21.16
CA PRO A 90 0.13 1.65 20.35
C PRO A 90 -0.92 2.39 19.55
N PHE A 91 -0.48 2.89 18.43
CA PHE A 91 -1.40 3.56 17.53
C PHE A 91 -2.41 2.52 17.07
N ARG A 92 -3.62 2.74 17.47
CA ARG A 92 -4.66 1.81 17.14
C ARG A 92 -5.57 2.41 16.10
N PHE A 93 -5.04 2.49 14.90
CA PHE A 93 -5.93 2.69 13.81
C PHE A 93 -6.72 1.39 13.70
N GLN A 94 -7.96 1.45 14.09
CA GLN A 94 -8.85 0.31 14.05
C GLN A 94 -9.79 0.57 12.87
N PRO A 95 -9.46 0.04 11.70
CA PRO A 95 -10.40 0.18 10.58
C PRO A 95 -11.68 -0.56 10.92
N ASP A 96 -12.78 -0.09 10.38
CA ASP A 96 -14.04 -0.79 10.49
C ASP A 96 -13.89 -2.21 10.00
N GLU A 97 -14.75 -3.09 10.46
CA GLU A 97 -14.75 -4.47 10.00
C GLU A 97 -14.87 -4.56 8.48
N ALA A 98 -15.54 -3.60 7.86
CA ALA A 98 -15.66 -3.57 6.40
C ALA A 98 -14.32 -3.43 5.70
N TRP A 99 -13.31 -2.85 6.37
CA TRP A 99 -11.97 -2.67 5.81
C TRP A 99 -11.10 -3.89 5.97
N LEU A 100 -11.28 -4.60 7.09
CA LEU A 100 -10.34 -5.63 7.52
C LEU A 100 -10.05 -6.70 6.47
N PRO A 101 -11.02 -7.15 5.68
CA PRO A 101 -10.73 -8.19 4.70
C PRO A 101 -9.72 -7.80 3.63
N VAL A 102 -9.54 -6.49 3.40
CA VAL A 102 -8.68 -6.02 2.32
C VAL A 102 -7.47 -5.24 2.81
N LEU A 103 -7.26 -5.18 4.14
CA LEU A 103 -6.24 -4.32 4.71
C LEU A 103 -5.23 -5.14 5.49
N LYS A 104 -3.96 -4.94 5.17
CA LYS A 104 -2.86 -5.54 5.91
C LYS A 104 -1.87 -4.47 6.29
N PHE A 105 -1.42 -4.49 7.55
CA PHE A 105 -0.42 -3.55 8.05
C PHE A 105 0.94 -4.22 8.16
N LEU A 106 1.98 -3.51 7.73
CA LEU A 106 3.36 -3.93 7.94
C LEU A 106 4.11 -2.80 8.60
N ASP A 107 4.93 -3.12 9.58
CA ASP A 107 5.75 -2.13 10.27
C ASP A 107 7.02 -1.86 9.47
N LYS A 108 7.37 -0.59 9.34
CA LYS A 108 8.63 -0.20 8.72
C LYS A 108 9.77 -0.41 9.71
N PRO A 109 10.97 -0.73 9.24
CA PRO A 109 11.35 -0.90 7.83
C PRO A 109 10.97 -2.27 7.30
N VAL A 110 10.62 -2.34 6.02
CA VAL A 110 10.29 -3.59 5.36
C VAL A 110 11.25 -3.78 4.19
N ALA A 111 11.95 -4.91 4.20
CA ALA A 111 12.86 -5.21 3.10
C ALA A 111 12.08 -5.44 1.81
N PRO A 112 12.61 -5.02 0.64
CA PRO A 112 11.86 -5.17 -0.61
C PRO A 112 11.45 -6.60 -0.91
N GLY A 113 12.29 -7.58 -0.61
CA GLY A 113 11.93 -8.99 -0.81
C GLY A 113 10.78 -9.42 0.09
N THR A 114 10.79 -8.96 1.34
CA THR A 114 9.71 -9.25 2.28
C THR A 114 8.42 -8.60 1.81
N LEU A 115 8.49 -7.36 1.34
CA LEU A 115 7.30 -6.68 0.83
C LEU A 115 6.71 -7.45 -0.34
N ALA A 116 7.54 -7.89 -1.28
CA ALA A 116 7.07 -8.65 -2.43
C ALA A 116 6.36 -9.94 -2.00
N GLU A 117 6.94 -10.63 -1.01
CA GLU A 117 6.31 -11.85 -0.49
C GLU A 117 4.95 -11.58 0.15
N GLU A 118 4.85 -10.48 0.90
CA GLU A 118 3.59 -10.14 1.54
C GLU A 118 2.53 -9.75 0.51
N VAL A 119 2.93 -9.00 -0.51
CA VAL A 119 2.03 -8.65 -1.59
C VAL A 119 1.47 -9.91 -2.26
N GLU A 120 2.35 -10.83 -2.56
CA GLU A 120 1.94 -12.08 -3.20
C GLU A 120 1.05 -12.92 -2.30
N ALA A 121 1.33 -12.94 -1.00
CA ALA A 121 0.50 -13.66 -0.04
C ALA A 121 -0.91 -13.10 0.00
N VAL A 122 -1.04 -11.77 0.03
CA VAL A 122 -2.34 -11.13 0.05
C VAL A 122 -3.10 -11.43 -1.25
N LEU A 123 -2.42 -11.36 -2.38
CA LEU A 123 -3.06 -11.65 -3.66
C LEU A 123 -3.56 -13.09 -3.74
N ARG A 124 -2.82 -14.03 -3.18
CA ARG A 124 -3.26 -15.42 -3.15
C ARG A 124 -4.52 -15.61 -2.32
N LEU A 125 -4.59 -14.92 -1.18
CA LEU A 125 -5.76 -15.01 -0.31
C LEU A 125 -7.01 -14.47 -1.01
N ILE A 126 -6.86 -13.39 -1.75
CA ILE A 126 -8.00 -12.76 -2.42
C ILE A 126 -8.50 -13.62 -3.58
N LYS A 127 -7.62 -14.30 -4.27
CA LYS A 127 -7.99 -15.11 -5.43
C LYS A 127 -8.68 -16.42 -5.06
N GLU A 128 -8.48 -16.84 -3.84
CA GLU A 128 -9.14 -18.03 -3.35
C GLU A 128 -10.54 -17.71 -2.84
#